data_14201ae354ca3b293a1f8de17a0bbc56
#
_entry.id   14201ae354ca3b293a1f8de17a0bbc56
#
_cell.length_a   1.000
_cell.length_b   1.000
_cell.length_c   1.000
_cell.angle_alpha   90.00
_cell.angle_beta   90.00
_cell.angle_gamma   90.00
#
_symmetry.space_group_name_H-M   'P 1'
#
loop_
_entity.id
_entity.type
_entity.pdbx_description
1 polymer ?
#
loop_
_entity_poly.entity_id
_entity_poly.type
_entity_poly.pdbx_seq_one_letter_code
_entity_poly.pdbx_strand_id
1 'polypeptide(L)'
;MNPSSPPSSRSVPIAACFDLAQDYDRAARVQARTATALADRIAKRYASSAPPARILELGCGTGALTRKLSALFPNAEITAIDLSPGMIARAREAVPGVIYYVMDAEHPELTGPFDLICSSFCIQWFNDRAAAFRRLAHLLTPGGRLEVTTLAQGSFAQWREACEAEGLPCGFPDYPALSQLSADYPTSLQGIWEGETKRDPVGTARRFLQDLRTIGATTPREGSRALTSTQLRRVMQHFDRMTNEMDYRIAYGSAVRTRGVFVTGTDTGIGKTLVSAIVTKALDATYWKPFQTGLSDEAGDTASVTTLAELPSSRVIPPAYAFLAPLSPQDAAALEGREVDPTALTLPESDRTLVVEGAGGLMVPLNSDTLLVDWAATLDLPVILVCRSGLGTINHTLLSIEALRQRNMAIAGVVMSGTPNPANRAAIAHFGRVPVLAEIPHLDEVTPQHITRQAEILRDALHRAGF
;
A
#
# COMPACT_ATOMS: atom_id res chain seq x y z
N MET A 1 -23.48 -0.17 -13.29
CA MET A 1 -22.73 -1.39 -13.64
C MET A 1 -21.97 -1.11 -14.92
N ASN A 2 -20.68 -0.81 -14.82
CA ASN A 2 -19.81 -0.70 -16.00
C ASN A 2 -19.19 -2.08 -16.26
N PRO A 3 -18.99 -2.51 -17.52
CA PRO A 3 -18.41 -3.80 -17.82
C PRO A 3 -16.98 -3.84 -17.27
N SER A 4 -16.71 -4.87 -16.47
CA SER A 4 -15.40 -5.19 -15.92
C SER A 4 -14.32 -5.22 -17.03
N SER A 5 -13.18 -4.62 -16.76
CA SER A 5 -11.99 -4.75 -17.62
C SER A 5 -11.73 -6.26 -17.88
N PRO A 6 -11.41 -6.66 -19.11
CA PRO A 6 -11.18 -8.08 -19.39
C PRO A 6 -9.99 -8.57 -18.55
N PRO A 7 -10.09 -9.77 -17.94
CA PRO A 7 -8.99 -10.37 -17.18
C PRO A 7 -7.75 -10.48 -18.07
N SER A 8 -6.56 -10.37 -17.46
CA SER A 8 -5.29 -10.49 -18.18
C SER A 8 -5.23 -11.83 -18.94
N SER A 9 -4.49 -11.89 -20.03
CA SER A 9 -4.35 -13.11 -20.84
C SER A 9 -3.86 -14.34 -20.06
N ARG A 10 -3.28 -14.13 -18.88
CA ARG A 10 -2.77 -15.16 -17.96
C ARG A 10 -3.80 -15.57 -16.90
N SER A 11 -4.74 -14.72 -16.56
CA SER A 11 -5.75 -14.95 -15.52
C SER A 11 -6.77 -16.01 -15.92
N VAL A 12 -7.15 -16.07 -17.19
CA VAL A 12 -8.14 -17.04 -17.71
C VAL A 12 -7.67 -18.50 -17.59
N PRO A 13 -6.44 -18.87 -17.98
CA PRO A 13 -5.93 -20.23 -17.77
C PRO A 13 -5.84 -20.62 -16.29
N ILE A 14 -5.47 -19.68 -15.42
CA ILE A 14 -5.37 -19.90 -13.97
C ILE A 14 -6.74 -20.21 -13.38
N ALA A 15 -7.77 -19.40 -13.66
CA ALA A 15 -9.14 -19.64 -13.20
C ALA A 15 -9.66 -21.02 -13.61
N ALA A 16 -9.46 -21.41 -14.86
CA ALA A 16 -9.89 -22.70 -15.38
C ALA A 16 -9.25 -23.90 -14.65
N CYS A 17 -7.96 -23.78 -14.26
CA CYS A 17 -7.29 -24.83 -13.48
C CYS A 17 -7.92 -25.00 -12.09
N PHE A 18 -8.29 -23.92 -11.44
CA PHE A 18 -8.90 -23.95 -10.11
C PHE A 18 -10.38 -24.39 -10.15
N ASP A 19 -11.12 -24.06 -11.21
CA ASP A 19 -12.51 -24.52 -11.38
C ASP A 19 -12.63 -26.05 -11.44
N LEU A 20 -11.63 -26.72 -12.05
CA LEU A 20 -11.57 -28.17 -12.18
C LEU A 20 -11.10 -28.90 -10.91
N ALA A 21 -10.65 -28.19 -9.88
CA ALA A 21 -10.07 -28.76 -8.66
C ALA A 21 -11.15 -29.25 -7.67
N GLN A 22 -11.83 -30.37 -7.99
CA GLN A 22 -12.93 -30.91 -7.17
C GLN A 22 -12.49 -31.41 -5.78
N ASP A 23 -11.31 -32.02 -5.66
CA ASP A 23 -10.73 -32.54 -4.41
C ASP A 23 -9.70 -31.58 -3.77
N TYR A 24 -9.85 -30.28 -3.98
CA TYR A 24 -8.91 -29.25 -3.57
C TYR A 24 -8.52 -29.36 -2.08
N ASP A 25 -9.49 -29.39 -1.19
CA ASP A 25 -9.26 -29.36 0.26
C ASP A 25 -8.46 -30.57 0.77
N ARG A 26 -8.62 -31.74 0.13
CA ARG A 26 -7.87 -32.94 0.49
C ARG A 26 -6.40 -32.85 0.13
N ALA A 27 -6.07 -32.19 -0.98
CA ALA A 27 -4.72 -32.03 -1.49
C ALA A 27 -4.02 -30.76 -0.93
N ALA A 28 -4.79 -29.73 -0.54
CA ALA A 28 -4.30 -28.40 -0.13
C ALA A 28 -3.82 -28.35 1.35
N ARG A 29 -3.09 -29.38 1.81
CA ARG A 29 -2.64 -29.49 3.22
C ARG A 29 -1.76 -28.32 3.65
N VAL A 30 -0.80 -27.95 2.82
CA VAL A 30 0.12 -26.82 3.09
C VAL A 30 -0.64 -25.49 3.12
N GLN A 31 -1.59 -25.32 2.19
CA GLN A 31 -2.44 -24.12 2.12
C GLN A 31 -3.31 -24.01 3.38
N ALA A 32 -3.94 -25.07 3.83
CA ALA A 32 -4.75 -25.08 5.04
C ALA A 32 -3.94 -24.75 6.31
N ARG A 33 -2.73 -25.33 6.46
CA ARG A 33 -1.81 -25.02 7.56
C ARG A 33 -1.32 -23.58 7.50
N THR A 34 -1.07 -23.05 6.30
CA THR A 34 -0.63 -21.67 6.12
C THR A 34 -1.74 -20.68 6.40
N ALA A 35 -2.96 -20.94 5.96
CA ALA A 35 -4.15 -20.13 6.28
C ALA A 35 -4.37 -20.08 7.81
N THR A 36 -4.15 -21.20 8.52
CA THR A 36 -4.20 -21.22 10.00
C THR A 36 -3.13 -20.34 10.61
N ALA A 37 -1.87 -20.50 10.18
CA ALA A 37 -0.76 -19.71 10.70
C ALA A 37 -0.93 -18.20 10.41
N LEU A 38 -1.49 -17.83 9.24
CA LEU A 38 -1.80 -16.46 8.91
C LEU A 38 -2.90 -15.91 9.82
N ALA A 39 -3.98 -16.65 10.03
CA ALA A 39 -5.06 -16.26 10.94
C ALA A 39 -4.56 -16.06 12.38
N ASP A 40 -3.68 -16.93 12.87
CA ASP A 40 -3.07 -16.81 14.20
C ASP A 40 -2.17 -15.55 14.29
N ARG A 41 -1.44 -15.21 13.23
CA ARG A 41 -0.64 -13.98 13.15
C ARG A 41 -1.54 -12.75 13.14
N ILE A 42 -2.61 -12.74 12.36
CA ILE A 42 -3.63 -11.68 12.34
C ILE A 42 -4.24 -11.51 13.74
N ALA A 43 -4.67 -12.59 14.40
CA ALA A 43 -5.22 -12.52 15.74
C ALA A 43 -4.26 -11.87 16.75
N LYS A 44 -2.97 -12.21 16.69
CA LYS A 44 -1.94 -11.58 17.54
C LYS A 44 -1.77 -10.08 17.27
N ARG A 45 -1.87 -9.63 15.99
CA ARG A 45 -1.77 -8.22 15.62
C ARG A 45 -2.93 -7.37 16.17
N TYR A 46 -4.11 -7.98 16.30
CA TYR A 46 -5.31 -7.32 16.83
C TYR A 46 -5.57 -7.58 18.33
N ALA A 47 -4.70 -8.32 19.04
CA ALA A 47 -4.89 -8.66 20.46
C ALA A 47 -4.96 -7.43 21.38
N SER A 48 -4.31 -6.32 21.00
CA SER A 48 -4.25 -5.06 21.77
C SER A 48 -4.79 -3.85 21.01
N SER A 49 -5.50 -4.07 19.90
CA SER A 49 -6.10 -3.01 19.08
C SER A 49 -7.57 -3.28 18.80
N ALA A 50 -8.31 -2.27 18.33
CA ALA A 50 -9.68 -2.46 17.89
C ALA A 50 -9.75 -3.52 16.77
N PRO A 51 -10.75 -4.42 16.80
CA PRO A 51 -10.93 -5.40 15.71
C PRO A 51 -11.27 -4.68 14.40
N PRO A 52 -10.92 -5.26 13.23
CA PRO A 52 -11.27 -4.69 11.94
C PRO A 52 -12.78 -4.73 11.75
N ALA A 53 -13.37 -3.64 11.29
CA ALA A 53 -14.78 -3.57 10.93
C ALA A 53 -15.04 -4.08 9.50
N ARG A 54 -14.11 -3.83 8.57
CA ARG A 54 -14.20 -4.23 7.17
C ARG A 54 -12.94 -4.99 6.74
N ILE A 55 -13.13 -6.19 6.22
CA ILE A 55 -12.06 -7.10 5.79
C ILE A 55 -12.22 -7.42 4.31
N LEU A 56 -11.12 -7.37 3.56
CA LEU A 56 -11.04 -7.89 2.20
C LEU A 56 -10.10 -9.10 2.17
N GLU A 57 -10.60 -10.24 1.73
CA GLU A 57 -9.80 -11.43 1.47
C GLU A 57 -9.59 -11.62 -0.03
N LEU A 58 -8.33 -11.71 -0.45
CA LEU A 58 -7.91 -11.91 -1.83
C LEU A 58 -7.59 -13.37 -2.11
N GLY A 59 -8.22 -13.95 -3.13
CA GLY A 59 -8.05 -15.36 -3.51
C GLY A 59 -8.53 -16.29 -2.43
N CYS A 60 -9.81 -16.21 -2.07
CA CYS A 60 -10.38 -16.94 -0.93
C CYS A 60 -10.42 -18.47 -1.13
N GLY A 61 -10.30 -18.97 -2.37
CA GLY A 61 -10.39 -20.39 -2.68
C GLY A 61 -11.70 -20.99 -2.18
N THR A 62 -11.59 -22.10 -1.46
CA THR A 62 -12.74 -22.80 -0.82
C THR A 62 -13.16 -22.23 0.53
N GLY A 63 -12.59 -21.05 0.94
CA GLY A 63 -12.94 -20.39 2.19
C GLY A 63 -12.14 -20.83 3.42
N ALA A 64 -10.95 -21.40 3.25
CA ALA A 64 -10.14 -21.89 4.38
C ALA A 64 -9.71 -20.77 5.33
N LEU A 65 -9.25 -19.63 4.83
CA LEU A 65 -8.93 -18.46 5.63
C LEU A 65 -10.20 -17.69 6.00
N THR A 66 -11.17 -17.55 5.09
CA THR A 66 -12.47 -16.88 5.30
C THR A 66 -13.16 -17.38 6.58
N ARG A 67 -13.23 -18.72 6.76
CA ARG A 67 -13.83 -19.35 7.95
C ARG A 67 -13.15 -18.92 9.24
N LYS A 68 -11.83 -18.78 9.22
CA LYS A 68 -11.06 -18.35 10.39
C LYS A 68 -11.25 -16.88 10.69
N LEU A 69 -11.29 -16.04 9.67
CA LEU A 69 -11.56 -14.60 9.81
C LEU A 69 -12.96 -14.34 10.37
N SER A 70 -13.98 -15.06 9.87
CA SER A 70 -15.36 -14.97 10.41
C SER A 70 -15.45 -15.39 11.87
N ALA A 71 -14.66 -16.39 12.28
CA ALA A 71 -14.61 -16.80 13.68
C ALA A 71 -13.85 -15.82 14.58
N LEU A 72 -12.76 -15.21 14.09
CA LEU A 72 -11.96 -14.24 14.81
C LEU A 72 -12.67 -12.88 14.96
N PHE A 73 -13.40 -12.48 13.92
CA PHE A 73 -14.02 -11.16 13.83
C PHE A 73 -15.52 -11.28 13.47
N PRO A 74 -16.35 -11.79 14.40
CA PRO A 74 -17.75 -12.13 14.09
C PRO A 74 -18.63 -10.91 13.73
N ASN A 75 -18.18 -9.71 14.04
CA ASN A 75 -18.88 -8.45 13.73
C ASN A 75 -18.31 -7.74 12.49
N ALA A 76 -17.28 -8.27 11.85
CA ALA A 76 -16.67 -7.65 10.69
C ALA A 76 -17.49 -7.93 9.41
N GLU A 77 -17.61 -6.91 8.56
CA GLU A 77 -18.05 -7.10 7.18
C GLU A 77 -16.90 -7.70 6.37
N ILE A 78 -17.02 -8.96 5.97
CA ILE A 78 -16.01 -9.64 5.17
C ILE A 78 -16.43 -9.67 3.71
N THR A 79 -15.58 -9.13 2.84
CA THR A 79 -15.65 -9.27 1.40
C THR A 79 -14.55 -10.23 0.97
N ALA A 80 -14.90 -11.30 0.26
CA ALA A 80 -13.95 -12.29 -0.23
C ALA A 80 -14.03 -12.39 -1.76
N ILE A 81 -12.89 -12.36 -2.42
CA ILE A 81 -12.80 -12.42 -3.88
C ILE A 81 -11.93 -13.59 -4.33
N ASP A 82 -12.30 -14.17 -5.47
CA ASP A 82 -11.50 -15.17 -6.16
C ASP A 82 -11.75 -15.07 -7.66
N LEU A 83 -10.78 -15.44 -8.47
CA LEU A 83 -10.89 -15.41 -9.93
C LEU A 83 -11.77 -16.57 -10.45
N SER A 84 -11.88 -17.68 -9.70
CA SER A 84 -12.61 -18.89 -10.06
C SER A 84 -14.06 -18.85 -9.56
N PRO A 85 -15.07 -18.88 -10.45
CA PRO A 85 -16.46 -19.01 -10.07
C PRO A 85 -16.75 -20.27 -9.24
N GLY A 86 -16.06 -21.40 -9.54
CA GLY A 86 -16.19 -22.64 -8.80
C GLY A 86 -15.66 -22.56 -7.37
N MET A 87 -14.57 -21.81 -7.13
CA MET A 87 -14.06 -21.53 -5.79
C MET A 87 -15.04 -20.66 -4.99
N ILE A 88 -15.56 -19.60 -5.59
CA ILE A 88 -16.58 -18.73 -4.97
C ILE A 88 -17.83 -19.51 -4.58
N ALA A 89 -18.31 -20.41 -5.44
CA ALA A 89 -19.49 -21.22 -5.12
C ALA A 89 -19.26 -22.09 -3.87
N ARG A 90 -18.11 -22.78 -3.80
CA ARG A 90 -17.71 -23.60 -2.65
C ARG A 90 -17.48 -22.78 -1.37
N ALA A 91 -16.82 -21.63 -1.49
CA ALA A 91 -16.60 -20.74 -0.35
C ALA A 91 -17.92 -20.23 0.24
N ARG A 92 -18.86 -19.84 -0.62
CA ARG A 92 -20.19 -19.36 -0.21
C ARG A 92 -21.00 -20.44 0.51
N GLU A 93 -20.92 -21.70 0.07
CA GLU A 93 -21.53 -22.84 0.75
C GLU A 93 -20.87 -23.11 2.11
N ALA A 94 -19.52 -23.05 2.14
CA ALA A 94 -18.73 -23.37 3.33
C ALA A 94 -18.79 -22.31 4.42
N VAL A 95 -18.94 -21.02 4.06
CA VAL A 95 -18.93 -19.87 4.99
C VAL A 95 -20.03 -18.89 4.58
N PRO A 96 -21.29 -19.13 4.97
CA PRO A 96 -22.38 -18.20 4.68
C PRO A 96 -22.22 -16.88 5.45
N GLY A 97 -22.84 -15.80 4.95
CA GLY A 97 -22.83 -14.48 5.59
C GLY A 97 -21.66 -13.57 5.18
N VAL A 98 -20.78 -14.03 4.28
CA VAL A 98 -19.69 -13.26 3.69
C VAL A 98 -20.12 -12.76 2.30
N ILE A 99 -19.63 -11.59 1.89
CA ILE A 99 -19.86 -11.01 0.57
C ILE A 99 -18.83 -11.61 -0.41
N TYR A 100 -19.29 -12.27 -1.47
CA TYR A 100 -18.41 -12.94 -2.42
C TYR A 100 -18.52 -12.37 -3.83
N TYR A 101 -17.36 -12.08 -4.47
CA TYR A 101 -17.29 -11.68 -5.87
C TYR A 101 -16.31 -12.54 -6.66
N VAL A 102 -16.65 -12.85 -7.90
CA VAL A 102 -15.70 -13.35 -8.89
C VAL A 102 -14.95 -12.16 -9.42
N MET A 103 -13.66 -12.04 -9.07
CA MET A 103 -12.89 -10.82 -9.35
C MET A 103 -11.37 -11.11 -9.35
N ASP A 104 -10.63 -10.39 -10.17
CA ASP A 104 -9.17 -10.44 -10.19
C ASP A 104 -8.59 -9.70 -8.98
N ALA A 105 -7.86 -10.41 -8.13
CA ALA A 105 -7.23 -9.86 -6.94
C ALA A 105 -6.06 -8.90 -7.24
N GLU A 106 -5.45 -9.00 -8.42
CA GLU A 106 -4.42 -8.08 -8.89
C GLU A 106 -5.01 -6.71 -9.28
N HIS A 107 -6.28 -6.68 -9.72
CA HIS A 107 -7.02 -5.50 -10.16
C HIS A 107 -8.41 -5.44 -9.51
N PRO A 108 -8.48 -5.30 -8.18
CA PRO A 108 -9.78 -5.31 -7.50
C PRO A 108 -10.57 -4.03 -7.82
N GLU A 109 -11.77 -4.21 -8.40
CA GLU A 109 -12.71 -3.12 -8.71
C GLU A 109 -13.69 -2.95 -7.53
N LEU A 110 -13.14 -2.60 -6.36
CA LEU A 110 -13.89 -2.42 -5.13
C LEU A 110 -13.75 -0.99 -4.61
N THR A 111 -14.75 -0.56 -3.86
CA THR A 111 -14.69 0.71 -3.13
C THR A 111 -14.29 0.42 -1.69
N GLY A 112 -13.08 0.91 -1.31
CA GLY A 112 -12.62 0.88 0.07
C GLY A 112 -13.38 1.89 0.97
N PRO A 113 -12.87 2.19 2.17
CA PRO A 113 -11.66 1.58 2.73
C PRO A 113 -11.93 0.27 3.49
N PHE A 114 -10.86 -0.54 3.64
CA PHE A 114 -10.84 -1.76 4.46
C PHE A 114 -9.83 -1.61 5.60
N ASP A 115 -10.14 -2.16 6.78
CA ASP A 115 -9.22 -2.12 7.93
C ASP A 115 -8.16 -3.22 7.85
N LEU A 116 -8.52 -4.33 7.19
CA LEU A 116 -7.64 -5.46 6.93
C LEU A 116 -7.84 -5.94 5.49
N ILE A 117 -6.74 -6.04 4.76
CA ILE A 117 -6.67 -6.82 3.51
C ILE A 117 -5.77 -8.01 3.77
N CYS A 118 -6.23 -9.21 3.45
CA CYS A 118 -5.45 -10.41 3.67
C CYS A 118 -5.52 -11.39 2.49
N SER A 119 -4.50 -12.25 2.40
CA SER A 119 -4.41 -13.23 1.33
C SER A 119 -3.55 -14.43 1.72
N SER A 120 -3.99 -15.63 1.37
CA SER A 120 -3.20 -16.84 1.54
C SER A 120 -2.96 -17.52 0.19
N PHE A 121 -1.69 -17.50 -0.27
CA PHE A 121 -1.28 -18.11 -1.55
C PHE A 121 -2.01 -17.60 -2.80
N CYS A 122 -2.33 -16.30 -2.87
CA CYS A 122 -2.87 -15.68 -4.07
C CYS A 122 -1.82 -14.84 -4.82
N ILE A 123 -1.03 -14.05 -4.09
CA ILE A 123 -0.16 -13.03 -4.70
C ILE A 123 1.00 -13.57 -5.55
N GLN A 124 1.32 -14.86 -5.48
CA GLN A 124 2.28 -15.51 -6.38
C GLN A 124 1.79 -15.58 -7.84
N TRP A 125 0.50 -15.37 -8.05
CA TRP A 125 -0.13 -15.36 -9.38
C TRP A 125 -0.15 -13.97 -10.02
N PHE A 126 0.21 -12.92 -9.26
CA PHE A 126 0.26 -11.55 -9.77
C PHE A 126 1.37 -11.37 -10.79
N ASN A 127 1.08 -10.65 -11.86
CA ASN A 127 2.05 -10.30 -12.90
C ASN A 127 2.94 -9.13 -12.44
N ASP A 128 2.32 -8.12 -11.80
CA ASP A 128 2.99 -6.94 -11.25
C ASP A 128 2.57 -6.71 -9.80
N ARG A 129 3.30 -7.34 -8.88
CA ARG A 129 3.02 -7.24 -7.43
C ARG A 129 3.17 -5.82 -6.92
N ALA A 130 4.15 -5.06 -7.41
CA ALA A 130 4.36 -3.69 -6.95
C ALA A 130 3.17 -2.79 -7.32
N ALA A 131 2.64 -2.90 -8.54
CA ALA A 131 1.43 -2.19 -8.94
C ALA A 131 0.21 -2.67 -8.16
N ALA A 132 0.09 -3.98 -7.90
CA ALA A 132 -1.00 -4.53 -7.11
C ALA A 132 -0.96 -4.01 -5.66
N PHE A 133 0.20 -4.00 -5.00
CA PHE A 133 0.33 -3.46 -3.63
C PHE A 133 -0.01 -1.97 -3.55
N ARG A 134 0.31 -1.16 -4.57
CA ARG A 134 -0.16 0.24 -4.63
C ARG A 134 -1.67 0.34 -4.66
N ARG A 135 -2.35 -0.49 -5.47
CA ARG A 135 -3.84 -0.52 -5.52
C ARG A 135 -4.43 -0.95 -4.19
N LEU A 136 -3.88 -1.99 -3.57
CA LEU A 136 -4.33 -2.50 -2.29
C LEU A 136 -4.10 -1.49 -1.15
N ALA A 137 -2.99 -0.75 -1.18
CA ALA A 137 -2.74 0.33 -0.23
C ALA A 137 -3.83 1.40 -0.29
N HIS A 138 -4.28 1.79 -1.49
CA HIS A 138 -5.39 2.74 -1.64
C HIS A 138 -6.73 2.23 -1.09
N LEU A 139 -6.94 0.91 -1.08
CA LEU A 139 -8.15 0.30 -0.52
C LEU A 139 -8.10 0.15 1.01
N LEU A 140 -6.93 0.31 1.66
CA LEU A 140 -6.82 0.27 3.12
C LEU A 140 -7.23 1.60 3.76
N THR A 141 -7.78 1.55 4.96
CA THR A 141 -7.85 2.72 5.84
C THR A 141 -6.45 3.21 6.20
N PRO A 142 -6.23 4.51 6.48
CA PRO A 142 -5.01 4.95 7.13
C PRO A 142 -4.78 4.17 8.44
N GLY A 143 -3.64 3.49 8.56
CA GLY A 143 -3.37 2.55 9.66
C GLY A 143 -3.99 1.16 9.49
N GLY A 144 -4.70 0.90 8.40
CA GLY A 144 -5.17 -0.43 8.02
C GLY A 144 -4.01 -1.37 7.67
N ARG A 145 -4.25 -2.67 7.71
CA ARG A 145 -3.21 -3.68 7.62
C ARG A 145 -3.33 -4.53 6.36
N LEU A 146 -2.19 -4.87 5.77
CA LEU A 146 -2.05 -5.89 4.74
C LEU A 146 -1.33 -7.10 5.35
N GLU A 147 -1.98 -8.26 5.35
CA GLU A 147 -1.43 -9.51 5.92
C GLU A 147 -1.52 -10.61 4.86
N VAL A 148 -0.40 -11.01 4.27
CA VAL A 148 -0.39 -11.88 3.10
C VAL A 148 0.63 -12.99 3.20
N THR A 149 0.39 -14.10 2.48
CA THR A 149 1.39 -15.16 2.32
C THR A 149 1.64 -15.50 0.87
N THR A 150 2.89 -15.90 0.58
CA THR A 150 3.29 -16.38 -0.74
C THR A 150 4.40 -17.42 -0.63
N LEU A 151 4.68 -18.10 -1.74
CA LEU A 151 5.90 -18.90 -1.87
C LEU A 151 7.11 -17.97 -2.08
N ALA A 152 8.23 -18.32 -1.47
CA ALA A 152 9.49 -17.61 -1.59
C ALA A 152 10.61 -18.49 -2.16
N GLN A 153 11.73 -17.86 -2.49
CA GLN A 153 12.95 -18.52 -2.93
C GLN A 153 13.36 -19.64 -1.97
N GLY A 154 13.67 -20.81 -2.51
CA GLY A 154 13.94 -22.02 -1.76
C GLY A 154 12.75 -22.99 -1.67
N SER A 155 11.56 -22.62 -2.16
CA SER A 155 10.46 -23.58 -2.29
C SER A 155 10.77 -24.66 -3.31
N PHE A 156 10.32 -25.88 -3.00
CA PHE A 156 10.50 -27.08 -3.82
C PHE A 156 11.99 -27.43 -4.07
N ALA A 157 12.86 -27.17 -3.08
CA ALA A 157 14.30 -27.39 -3.18
C ALA A 157 14.63 -28.81 -3.63
N GLN A 158 13.99 -29.83 -3.04
CA GLN A 158 14.23 -31.24 -3.34
C GLN A 158 13.84 -31.62 -4.77
N TRP A 159 12.78 -31.00 -5.33
CA TRP A 159 12.41 -31.22 -6.72
C TRP A 159 13.40 -30.55 -7.69
N ARG A 160 13.88 -29.35 -7.34
CA ARG A 160 14.90 -28.64 -8.12
C ARG A 160 16.21 -29.42 -8.14
N GLU A 161 16.64 -29.94 -7.00
CA GLU A 161 17.83 -30.79 -6.88
C GLU A 161 17.70 -32.05 -7.72
N ALA A 162 16.55 -32.73 -7.69
CA ALA A 162 16.32 -33.91 -8.54
C ALA A 162 16.34 -33.59 -10.04
N CYS A 163 15.84 -32.43 -10.45
CA CYS A 163 15.93 -31.96 -11.85
C CYS A 163 17.39 -31.65 -12.25
N GLU A 164 18.12 -30.97 -11.38
CA GLU A 164 19.51 -30.59 -11.61
C GLU A 164 20.42 -31.81 -11.74
N ALA A 165 20.27 -32.79 -10.85
CA ALA A 165 21.01 -34.05 -10.87
C ALA A 165 20.79 -34.86 -12.17
N GLU A 166 19.66 -34.69 -12.82
CA GLU A 166 19.34 -35.34 -14.10
C GLU A 166 19.66 -34.44 -15.31
N GLY A 167 20.23 -33.23 -15.09
CA GLY A 167 20.52 -32.25 -16.14
C GLY A 167 19.28 -31.73 -16.86
N LEU A 168 18.14 -31.66 -16.15
CA LEU A 168 16.84 -31.31 -16.73
C LEU A 168 16.31 -29.99 -16.14
N PRO A 169 15.57 -29.19 -16.93
CA PRO A 169 15.00 -27.95 -16.44
C PRO A 169 13.90 -28.22 -15.39
N CYS A 170 13.91 -27.45 -14.31
CA CYS A 170 12.81 -27.44 -13.37
C CYS A 170 11.64 -26.63 -13.94
N GLY A 171 10.43 -27.21 -13.97
CA GLY A 171 9.22 -26.57 -14.51
C GLY A 171 8.57 -25.55 -13.56
N PHE A 172 9.02 -25.47 -12.30
CA PHE A 172 8.46 -24.52 -11.34
C PHE A 172 8.96 -23.09 -11.58
N PRO A 173 8.10 -22.07 -11.30
CA PRO A 173 8.52 -20.67 -11.32
C PRO A 173 9.69 -20.39 -10.34
N ASP A 174 10.45 -19.34 -10.64
CA ASP A 174 11.39 -18.80 -9.68
C ASP A 174 10.61 -17.88 -8.73
N TYR A 175 10.53 -18.31 -7.47
CA TYR A 175 9.88 -17.52 -6.43
C TYR A 175 10.82 -16.41 -5.94
N PRO A 176 10.27 -15.24 -5.54
CA PRO A 176 11.08 -14.09 -5.13
C PRO A 176 11.79 -14.34 -3.80
N ALA A 177 12.94 -13.69 -3.61
CA ALA A 177 13.58 -13.54 -2.31
C ALA A 177 12.77 -12.58 -1.42
N LEU A 178 12.94 -12.66 -0.09
CA LEU A 178 12.25 -11.76 0.84
C LEU A 178 12.60 -10.28 0.58
N SER A 179 13.83 -9.97 0.18
CA SER A 179 14.25 -8.61 -0.17
C SER A 179 13.52 -8.06 -1.40
N GLN A 180 13.24 -8.91 -2.39
CA GLN A 180 12.45 -8.52 -3.56
C GLN A 180 10.98 -8.26 -3.19
N LEU A 181 10.41 -9.11 -2.31
CA LEU A 181 9.05 -8.89 -1.79
C LEU A 181 8.95 -7.59 -0.99
N SER A 182 9.98 -7.25 -0.21
CA SER A 182 10.03 -5.97 0.53
C SER A 182 10.10 -4.77 -0.41
N ALA A 183 10.85 -4.88 -1.52
CA ALA A 183 10.97 -3.82 -2.51
C ALA A 183 9.67 -3.60 -3.33
N ASP A 184 8.76 -4.58 -3.36
CA ASP A 184 7.45 -4.45 -4.02
C ASP A 184 6.46 -3.57 -3.23
N TYR A 185 6.70 -3.31 -1.92
CA TYR A 185 5.83 -2.43 -1.14
C TYR A 185 5.99 -0.97 -1.56
N PRO A 186 4.87 -0.24 -1.79
CA PRO A 186 4.93 1.21 -1.96
C PRO A 186 5.33 1.88 -0.63
N THR A 187 5.81 3.12 -0.70
CA THR A 187 6.23 3.90 0.49
C THR A 187 5.10 4.10 1.50
N SER A 188 3.85 4.05 1.06
CA SER A 188 2.66 4.11 1.91
C SER A 188 2.39 2.81 2.70
N LEU A 189 3.07 1.71 2.41
CA LEU A 189 2.99 0.46 3.15
C LEU A 189 4.31 0.22 3.89
N GLN A 190 4.30 0.36 5.21
CA GLN A 190 5.44 0.05 6.05
C GLN A 190 5.29 -1.35 6.64
N GLY A 191 6.24 -2.22 6.39
CA GLY A 191 6.12 -3.60 6.83
C GLY A 191 7.34 -4.46 6.60
N ILE A 192 7.20 -5.72 6.99
CA ILE A 192 8.27 -6.71 6.95
C ILE A 192 7.79 -7.99 6.27
N TRP A 193 8.74 -8.76 5.78
CA TRP A 193 8.54 -10.12 5.32
C TRP A 193 9.34 -11.10 6.17
N GLU A 194 8.66 -12.11 6.69
CA GLU A 194 9.26 -13.21 7.44
C GLU A 194 9.16 -14.50 6.65
N GLY A 195 10.23 -15.29 6.63
CA GLY A 195 10.27 -16.57 5.93
C GLY A 195 10.23 -17.75 6.87
N GLU A 196 9.35 -18.74 6.61
CA GLU A 196 9.25 -19.99 7.33
C GLU A 196 9.32 -21.18 6.36
N THR A 197 10.08 -22.23 6.68
CA THR A 197 10.07 -23.46 5.89
C THR A 197 9.06 -24.44 6.50
N LYS A 198 8.03 -24.79 5.71
CA LYS A 198 7.08 -25.84 6.05
C LYS A 198 7.43 -27.10 5.27
N ARG A 199 7.81 -28.14 5.98
CA ARG A 199 8.07 -29.45 5.40
C ARG A 199 6.77 -30.25 5.31
N ASP A 200 6.49 -30.81 4.14
CA ASP A 200 5.32 -31.62 3.88
C ASP A 200 5.70 -33.05 3.47
N PRO A 201 5.22 -34.08 4.18
CA PRO A 201 5.48 -35.47 3.83
C PRO A 201 4.65 -35.86 2.60
N VAL A 202 5.24 -35.71 1.43
CA VAL A 202 4.58 -36.01 0.14
C VAL A 202 4.56 -37.51 -0.19
N GLY A 203 5.43 -38.28 0.47
CA GLY A 203 5.56 -39.72 0.30
C GLY A 203 6.29 -40.10 -0.98
N THR A 204 5.78 -39.76 -2.16
CA THR A 204 6.42 -40.03 -3.45
C THR A 204 6.30 -38.84 -4.39
N ALA A 205 7.24 -38.73 -5.34
CA ALA A 205 7.19 -37.77 -6.42
C ALA A 205 5.88 -37.79 -7.21
N ARG A 206 5.34 -39.01 -7.45
CA ARG A 206 4.07 -39.17 -8.15
C ARG A 206 2.91 -38.54 -7.39
N ARG A 207 2.84 -38.76 -6.08
CA ARG A 207 1.81 -38.19 -5.22
C ARG A 207 1.94 -36.66 -5.15
N PHE A 208 3.16 -36.14 -4.99
CA PHE A 208 3.43 -34.72 -5.02
C PHE A 208 2.89 -34.05 -6.29
N LEU A 209 3.22 -34.58 -7.47
CA LEU A 209 2.73 -34.07 -8.75
C LEU A 209 1.21 -34.20 -8.90
N GLN A 210 0.65 -35.24 -8.32
CA GLN A 210 -0.79 -35.48 -8.31
C GLN A 210 -1.51 -34.46 -7.42
N ASP A 211 -0.98 -34.21 -6.21
CA ASP A 211 -1.53 -33.19 -5.30
C ASP A 211 -1.46 -31.78 -5.95
N LEU A 212 -0.36 -31.43 -6.61
CA LEU A 212 -0.25 -30.16 -7.35
C LEU A 212 -1.32 -30.01 -8.47
N ARG A 213 -1.57 -31.09 -9.20
CA ARG A 213 -2.66 -31.11 -10.22
C ARG A 213 -4.02 -30.94 -9.58
N THR A 214 -4.25 -31.63 -8.47
CA THR A 214 -5.52 -31.59 -7.75
C THR A 214 -5.84 -30.21 -7.18
N ILE A 215 -4.81 -29.45 -6.77
CA ILE A 215 -5.00 -28.05 -6.31
C ILE A 215 -4.96 -27.02 -7.45
N GLY A 216 -4.84 -27.44 -8.72
CA GLY A 216 -4.78 -26.51 -9.85
C GLY A 216 -3.45 -25.76 -10.01
N ALA A 217 -2.42 -26.08 -9.23
CA ALA A 217 -1.11 -25.41 -9.25
C ALA A 217 -0.20 -25.99 -10.36
N THR A 218 -0.68 -26.06 -11.58
CA THR A 218 0.01 -26.72 -12.72
C THR A 218 0.53 -25.76 -13.78
N THR A 219 0.38 -24.46 -13.57
CA THR A 219 0.86 -23.45 -14.53
C THR A 219 2.40 -23.46 -14.58
N PRO A 220 2.99 -23.89 -15.70
CA PRO A 220 4.44 -23.96 -15.80
C PRO A 220 5.07 -22.57 -15.89
N ARG A 221 6.37 -22.51 -15.62
CA ARG A 221 7.16 -21.30 -15.89
C ARG A 221 7.01 -20.91 -17.37
N GLU A 222 6.84 -19.64 -17.65
CA GLU A 222 6.77 -19.12 -19.00
C GLU A 222 8.05 -19.46 -19.78
N GLY A 223 7.89 -19.98 -21.02
CA GLY A 223 9.01 -20.45 -21.84
C GLY A 223 9.63 -21.78 -21.40
N SER A 224 9.12 -22.45 -20.35
CA SER A 224 9.62 -23.76 -19.95
C SER A 224 9.20 -24.86 -20.94
N ARG A 225 10.17 -25.69 -21.35
CA ARG A 225 9.88 -26.87 -22.18
C ARG A 225 9.38 -28.00 -21.29
N ALA A 226 8.24 -28.59 -21.65
CA ALA A 226 7.70 -29.76 -20.94
C ALA A 226 8.69 -30.94 -21.02
N LEU A 227 8.89 -31.64 -19.90
CA LEU A 227 9.65 -32.87 -19.86
C LEU A 227 8.92 -33.99 -20.59
N THR A 228 9.65 -34.80 -21.32
CA THR A 228 9.11 -36.07 -21.87
C THR A 228 8.76 -37.02 -20.72
N SER A 229 7.89 -38.00 -20.99
CA SER A 229 7.51 -39.00 -19.96
C SER A 229 8.72 -39.76 -19.41
N THR A 230 9.74 -39.99 -20.23
CA THR A 230 10.99 -40.66 -19.80
C THR A 230 11.83 -39.77 -18.91
N GLN A 231 12.01 -38.49 -19.26
CA GLN A 231 12.72 -37.50 -18.46
C GLN A 231 12.02 -37.29 -17.09
N LEU A 232 10.69 -37.15 -17.11
CA LEU A 232 9.93 -36.99 -15.86
C LEU A 232 10.08 -38.21 -14.95
N ARG A 233 10.05 -39.45 -15.49
CA ARG A 233 10.29 -40.66 -14.68
C ARG A 233 11.66 -40.67 -14.02
N ARG A 234 12.71 -40.22 -14.72
CA ARG A 234 14.07 -40.13 -14.17
C ARG A 234 14.11 -39.16 -12.98
N VAL A 235 13.56 -37.95 -13.13
CA VAL A 235 13.46 -36.98 -12.04
C VAL A 235 12.68 -37.54 -10.85
N MET A 236 11.52 -38.18 -11.10
CA MET A 236 10.72 -38.80 -10.05
C MET A 236 11.49 -39.89 -9.28
N GLN A 237 12.20 -40.78 -10.01
CA GLN A 237 13.02 -41.83 -9.40
C GLN A 237 14.19 -41.25 -8.61
N HIS A 238 14.77 -40.14 -9.06
CA HIS A 238 15.82 -39.45 -8.32
C HIS A 238 15.26 -38.87 -7.04
N PHE A 239 14.16 -38.14 -7.11
CA PHE A 239 13.46 -37.59 -5.94
C PHE A 239 13.12 -38.68 -4.91
N ASP A 240 12.48 -39.76 -5.35
CA ASP A 240 12.04 -40.85 -4.46
C ASP A 240 13.22 -41.57 -3.76
N ARG A 241 14.45 -41.51 -4.32
CA ARG A 241 15.66 -42.01 -3.69
C ARG A 241 16.26 -41.02 -2.67
N MET A 242 16.06 -39.72 -2.89
CA MET A 242 16.61 -38.65 -2.02
C MET A 242 15.75 -38.44 -0.78
N THR A 243 14.44 -38.39 -0.95
CA THR A 243 13.52 -37.95 0.11
C THR A 243 12.08 -38.37 -0.17
N ASN A 244 11.25 -38.30 0.87
CA ASN A 244 9.81 -38.43 0.80
C ASN A 244 9.08 -37.14 1.27
N GLU A 245 9.84 -36.08 1.44
CA GLU A 245 9.36 -34.77 1.95
C GLU A 245 9.63 -33.66 0.94
N MET A 246 8.84 -32.59 1.01
CA MET A 246 8.99 -31.40 0.21
C MET A 246 8.99 -30.14 1.07
N ASP A 247 9.96 -29.28 0.86
CA ASP A 247 10.06 -28.01 1.54
C ASP A 247 9.31 -26.91 0.77
N TYR A 248 8.41 -26.26 1.48
CA TYR A 248 7.70 -25.04 1.06
C TYR A 248 8.27 -23.86 1.85
N ARG A 249 8.98 -22.96 1.19
CA ARG A 249 9.43 -21.73 1.81
C ARG A 249 8.30 -20.71 1.74
N ILE A 250 7.61 -20.48 2.86
CA ILE A 250 6.49 -19.54 2.94
C ILE A 250 7.01 -18.18 3.41
N ALA A 251 6.69 -17.15 2.65
CA ALA A 251 6.88 -15.77 3.07
C ALA A 251 5.57 -15.23 3.65
N TYR A 252 5.63 -14.63 4.83
CA TYR A 252 4.56 -13.93 5.52
C TYR A 252 4.86 -12.43 5.46
N GLY A 253 4.06 -11.68 4.72
CA GLY A 253 4.13 -10.23 4.63
C GLY A 253 3.13 -9.60 5.59
N SER A 254 3.59 -8.66 6.40
CA SER A 254 2.77 -7.86 7.30
C SER A 254 3.14 -6.40 7.10
N ALA A 255 2.19 -5.59 6.69
CA ALA A 255 2.40 -4.16 6.49
C ALA A 255 1.22 -3.34 7.01
N VAL A 256 1.48 -2.08 7.32
CA VAL A 256 0.49 -1.09 7.76
C VAL A 256 0.50 0.05 6.79
N ARG A 257 -0.67 0.51 6.36
CA ARG A 257 -0.78 1.75 5.59
C ARG A 257 -0.41 2.93 6.47
N THR A 258 0.55 3.72 6.05
CA THR A 258 0.97 4.93 6.75
C THR A 258 -0.21 5.88 6.92
N ARG A 259 -0.42 6.36 8.14
CA ARG A 259 -1.34 7.46 8.41
C ARG A 259 -0.61 8.74 8.10
N GLY A 260 -1.08 9.50 7.13
CA GLY A 260 -0.41 10.75 6.81
C GLY A 260 -1.17 11.62 5.82
N VAL A 261 -0.71 12.85 5.69
CA VAL A 261 -1.21 13.85 4.76
C VAL A 261 -0.05 14.67 4.22
N PHE A 262 -0.07 14.94 2.92
CA PHE A 262 0.88 15.83 2.27
C PHE A 262 0.28 17.23 2.16
N VAL A 263 0.88 18.20 2.85
CA VAL A 263 0.49 19.61 2.78
C VAL A 263 1.36 20.32 1.76
N THR A 264 0.76 20.84 0.71
CA THR A 264 1.44 21.58 -0.34
C THR A 264 0.68 22.85 -0.69
N GLY A 265 1.18 23.63 -1.63
CA GLY A 265 0.55 24.87 -1.98
C GLY A 265 0.61 25.22 -3.45
N THR A 266 -0.26 26.15 -3.85
CA THR A 266 -0.29 26.70 -5.21
C THR A 266 0.91 27.58 -5.51
N ASP A 267 1.66 28.02 -4.44
CA ASP A 267 2.79 28.97 -4.56
C ASP A 267 3.63 28.97 -3.26
N THR A 268 4.69 29.77 -3.22
CA THR A 268 5.47 30.10 -2.03
C THR A 268 4.79 31.23 -1.25
N GLY A 269 4.97 31.28 0.09
CA GLY A 269 4.46 32.38 0.93
C GLY A 269 2.92 32.43 1.07
N ILE A 270 2.19 31.35 0.81
CA ILE A 270 0.72 31.30 0.86
C ILE A 270 0.17 30.75 2.19
N GLY A 271 1.02 30.51 3.17
CA GLY A 271 0.62 30.02 4.49
C GLY A 271 0.67 28.50 4.67
N LYS A 272 1.48 27.76 3.88
CA LYS A 272 1.68 26.30 4.07
C LYS A 272 2.08 25.97 5.49
N THR A 273 3.09 26.62 6.02
CA THR A 273 3.63 26.39 7.37
C THR A 273 2.59 26.63 8.46
N LEU A 274 1.74 27.67 8.30
CA LEU A 274 0.62 27.95 9.17
C LEU A 274 -0.42 26.80 9.12
N VAL A 275 -0.80 26.38 7.90
CA VAL A 275 -1.75 25.27 7.72
C VAL A 275 -1.17 23.96 8.22
N SER A 276 0.12 23.70 8.00
CA SER A 276 0.81 22.51 8.53
C SER A 276 0.78 22.49 10.06
N ALA A 277 1.01 23.62 10.74
CA ALA A 277 0.90 23.72 12.20
C ALA A 277 -0.54 23.42 12.68
N ILE A 278 -1.55 23.98 12.00
CA ILE A 278 -2.97 23.75 12.31
C ILE A 278 -3.34 22.28 12.11
N VAL A 279 -2.98 21.67 10.98
CA VAL A 279 -3.27 20.26 10.68
C VAL A 279 -2.54 19.33 11.66
N THR A 280 -1.27 19.60 11.97
CA THR A 280 -0.48 18.83 12.94
C THR A 280 -1.12 18.86 14.33
N LYS A 281 -1.59 20.02 14.77
CA LYS A 281 -2.31 20.17 16.04
C LYS A 281 -3.67 19.48 16.01
N ALA A 282 -4.44 19.62 14.92
CA ALA A 282 -5.79 19.05 14.76
C ALA A 282 -5.77 17.51 14.81
N LEU A 283 -4.78 16.89 14.19
CA LEU A 283 -4.64 15.43 14.08
C LEU A 283 -3.77 14.82 15.18
N ASP A 284 -3.28 15.61 16.12
CA ASP A 284 -2.27 15.16 17.10
C ASP A 284 -1.09 14.45 16.44
N ALA A 285 -0.60 15.01 15.32
CA ALA A 285 0.29 14.36 14.34
C ALA A 285 1.78 14.58 14.64
N THR A 286 2.62 13.78 13.99
CA THR A 286 4.07 14.01 13.85
C THR A 286 4.29 14.86 12.61
N TYR A 287 5.23 15.81 12.66
CA TYR A 287 5.53 16.73 11.55
C TYR A 287 6.87 16.41 10.91
N TRP A 288 6.89 16.47 9.57
CA TRP A 288 8.10 16.34 8.77
C TRP A 288 8.10 17.27 7.56
N LYS A 289 9.17 18.07 7.43
CA LYS A 289 9.48 18.86 6.23
C LYS A 289 10.77 18.35 5.63
N PRO A 290 10.71 17.45 4.63
CA PRO A 290 11.90 16.79 4.08
C PRO A 290 12.90 17.75 3.43
N PHE A 291 12.40 18.80 2.78
CA PHE A 291 13.22 19.79 2.07
C PHE A 291 13.03 21.15 2.72
N GLN A 292 14.01 21.61 3.47
CA GLN A 292 14.04 22.93 4.10
C GLN A 292 15.06 23.81 3.39
N THR A 293 14.64 24.99 2.90
CA THR A 293 15.50 26.02 2.30
C THR A 293 15.31 27.33 3.04
N GLY A 294 16.22 28.31 2.86
CA GLY A 294 16.12 29.65 3.44
C GLY A 294 16.56 29.76 4.89
N LEU A 295 17.41 28.88 5.37
CA LEU A 295 17.90 28.91 6.77
C LEU A 295 18.90 30.05 7.07
N SER A 296 19.36 30.80 6.05
CA SER A 296 20.14 32.01 6.29
C SER A 296 19.30 33.15 6.85
N ASP A 297 18.01 33.20 6.52
CA ASP A 297 17.15 34.35 6.77
C ASP A 297 16.19 34.09 7.95
N GLU A 298 15.78 32.84 8.16
CA GLU A 298 14.78 32.45 9.15
C GLU A 298 15.14 31.13 9.84
N ALA A 299 14.57 30.88 11.00
CA ALA A 299 14.73 29.61 11.74
C ALA A 299 14.14 28.38 11.00
N GLY A 300 13.44 28.63 9.90
CA GLY A 300 12.82 27.62 9.03
C GLY A 300 11.43 27.16 9.49
N ASP A 301 10.73 26.50 8.58
CA ASP A 301 9.35 26.07 8.79
C ASP A 301 9.23 25.04 9.91
N THR A 302 10.22 24.15 10.04
CA THR A 302 10.26 23.13 11.11
C THR A 302 10.24 23.77 12.50
N ALA A 303 11.04 24.80 12.72
CA ALA A 303 11.05 25.53 13.98
C ALA A 303 9.74 26.29 14.21
N SER A 304 9.19 26.91 13.17
CA SER A 304 7.93 27.63 13.19
C SER A 304 6.76 26.71 13.58
N VAL A 305 6.62 25.54 12.91
CA VAL A 305 5.56 24.56 13.21
C VAL A 305 5.74 24.00 14.62
N THR A 306 6.97 23.70 15.04
CA THR A 306 7.27 23.20 16.38
C THR A 306 6.76 24.17 17.46
N THR A 307 7.07 25.45 17.30
CA THR A 307 6.66 26.50 18.26
C THR A 307 5.15 26.73 18.22
N LEU A 308 4.58 26.91 17.03
CA LEU A 308 3.18 27.25 16.84
C LEU A 308 2.22 26.12 17.26
N ALA A 309 2.56 24.88 16.94
CA ALA A 309 1.74 23.73 17.34
C ALA A 309 2.12 23.17 18.73
N GLU A 310 3.13 23.76 19.40
CA GLU A 310 3.66 23.33 20.72
C GLU A 310 4.07 21.86 20.72
N LEU A 311 4.85 21.44 19.70
CA LEU A 311 5.23 20.05 19.53
C LEU A 311 6.41 19.67 20.43
N PRO A 312 6.36 18.53 21.13
CA PRO A 312 7.56 17.97 21.73
C PRO A 312 8.53 17.48 20.64
N SER A 313 9.83 17.45 20.93
CA SER A 313 10.88 17.03 19.98
C SER A 313 10.66 15.64 19.40
N SER A 314 10.02 14.73 20.15
CA SER A 314 9.67 13.38 19.70
C SER A 314 8.62 13.35 18.58
N ARG A 315 7.98 14.47 18.29
CA ARG A 315 6.95 14.61 17.24
C ARG A 315 7.41 15.50 16.08
N VAL A 316 8.68 15.78 16.02
CA VAL A 316 9.30 16.59 14.95
C VAL A 316 10.41 15.78 14.31
N ILE A 317 10.27 15.47 13.03
CA ILE A 317 11.26 14.74 12.29
C ILE A 317 12.18 15.76 11.61
N PRO A 318 13.53 15.66 11.79
CA PRO A 318 14.45 16.57 11.15
C PRO A 318 14.32 16.56 9.63
N PRO A 319 14.56 17.68 8.94
CA PRO A 319 14.63 17.72 7.48
C PRO A 319 15.70 16.74 6.95
N ALA A 320 15.37 16.05 5.87
CA ALA A 320 16.36 15.22 5.17
C ALA A 320 17.39 16.07 4.43
N TYR A 321 16.92 17.20 3.89
CA TYR A 321 17.76 18.21 3.23
C TYR A 321 17.48 19.58 3.82
N ALA A 322 18.53 20.24 4.28
CA ALA A 322 18.50 21.58 4.85
C ALA A 322 19.55 22.44 4.14
N PHE A 323 19.12 23.61 3.62
CA PHE A 323 19.92 24.52 2.83
C PHE A 323 19.79 25.96 3.33
N LEU A 324 20.86 26.74 3.21
CA LEU A 324 20.89 28.12 3.66
C LEU A 324 20.15 29.06 2.72
N ALA A 325 20.32 28.89 1.41
CA ALA A 325 19.76 29.82 0.42
C ALA A 325 18.23 29.69 0.31
N PRO A 326 17.46 30.80 0.21
CA PRO A 326 16.00 30.81 0.02
C PRO A 326 15.63 30.60 -1.46
N LEU A 327 16.05 29.46 -2.02
CA LEU A 327 15.86 29.06 -3.41
C LEU A 327 15.12 27.74 -3.50
N SER A 328 14.90 27.26 -4.75
CA SER A 328 14.42 25.89 -4.96
C SER A 328 15.39 24.89 -4.32
N PRO A 329 14.92 23.69 -3.88
CA PRO A 329 15.83 22.67 -3.35
C PRO A 329 16.98 22.33 -4.30
N GLN A 330 16.74 22.30 -5.61
CA GLN A 330 17.76 22.09 -6.64
C GLN A 330 18.83 23.18 -6.61
N ASP A 331 18.41 24.45 -6.67
CA ASP A 331 19.34 25.57 -6.77
C ASP A 331 20.09 25.79 -5.45
N ALA A 332 19.39 25.63 -4.32
CA ALA A 332 20.00 25.73 -3.00
C ALA A 332 21.06 24.63 -2.77
N ALA A 333 20.78 23.41 -3.20
CA ALA A 333 21.73 22.30 -3.15
C ALA A 333 22.96 22.56 -4.03
N ALA A 334 22.74 23.04 -5.26
CA ALA A 334 23.84 23.36 -6.19
C ALA A 334 24.79 24.43 -5.64
N LEU A 335 24.27 25.48 -4.96
CA LEU A 335 25.09 26.49 -4.30
C LEU A 335 25.97 25.92 -3.18
N GLU A 336 25.53 24.86 -2.53
CA GLU A 336 26.29 24.19 -1.47
C GLU A 336 27.13 23.01 -1.99
N GLY A 337 27.21 22.80 -3.33
CA GLY A 337 27.93 21.68 -3.94
C GLY A 337 27.31 20.30 -3.62
N ARG A 338 26.02 20.26 -3.36
CA ARG A 338 25.22 19.07 -3.02
C ARG A 338 24.18 18.80 -4.10
N GLU A 339 23.66 17.61 -4.09
CA GLU A 339 22.53 17.19 -4.94
C GLU A 339 21.43 16.55 -4.06
N VAL A 340 20.18 16.78 -4.45
CA VAL A 340 19.03 16.14 -3.81
C VAL A 340 18.76 14.83 -4.54
N ASP A 341 18.75 13.71 -3.80
CA ASP A 341 18.25 12.42 -4.27
C ASP A 341 16.87 12.12 -3.65
N PRO A 342 15.77 12.45 -4.34
CA PRO A 342 14.45 12.18 -3.83
C PRO A 342 14.12 10.68 -3.75
N THR A 343 14.82 9.83 -4.51
CA THR A 343 14.55 8.38 -4.55
C THR A 343 14.99 7.66 -3.29
N ALA A 344 15.96 8.21 -2.57
CA ALA A 344 16.42 7.71 -1.29
C ALA A 344 15.49 8.08 -0.12
N LEU A 345 14.50 8.97 -0.34
CA LEU A 345 13.60 9.43 0.71
C LEU A 345 12.35 8.57 0.79
N THR A 346 12.21 7.88 1.91
CA THR A 346 11.00 7.14 2.28
C THR A 346 10.26 7.86 3.40
N LEU A 347 8.96 7.54 3.57
CA LEU A 347 8.20 8.06 4.71
C LEU A 347 8.84 7.56 6.01
N PRO A 348 9.09 8.46 6.98
CA PRO A 348 9.57 8.06 8.30
C PRO A 348 8.55 7.18 9.03
N GLU A 349 9.05 6.24 9.85
CA GLU A 349 8.19 5.48 10.74
C GLU A 349 7.56 6.40 11.79
N SER A 350 6.26 6.24 12.01
CA SER A 350 5.52 7.00 13.02
C SER A 350 4.34 6.18 13.54
N ASP A 351 4.15 6.17 14.84
CA ASP A 351 2.97 5.62 15.51
C ASP A 351 1.73 6.55 15.42
N ARG A 352 1.94 7.79 14.93
CA ARG A 352 0.94 8.83 14.74
C ARG A 352 0.73 9.16 13.28
N THR A 353 -0.33 9.90 12.98
CA THR A 353 -0.50 10.53 11.66
C THR A 353 0.71 11.40 11.33
N LEU A 354 1.22 11.30 10.11
CA LEU A 354 2.35 12.08 9.64
C LEU A 354 1.87 13.25 8.78
N VAL A 355 2.25 14.46 9.16
CA VAL A 355 2.04 15.66 8.33
C VAL A 355 3.35 15.95 7.61
N VAL A 356 3.36 15.76 6.29
CA VAL A 356 4.51 16.03 5.41
C VAL A 356 4.30 17.36 4.71
N GLU A 357 5.19 18.31 4.89
CA GLU A 357 5.11 19.61 4.23
C GLU A 357 6.04 19.71 3.02
N GLY A 358 5.48 20.10 1.87
CA GLY A 358 6.23 20.35 0.65
C GLY A 358 6.99 21.69 0.67
N ALA A 359 8.01 21.81 -0.18
CA ALA A 359 8.79 23.04 -0.37
C ALA A 359 8.27 23.83 -1.58
N GLY A 360 7.87 25.08 -1.40
CA GLY A 360 7.35 25.93 -2.49
C GLY A 360 6.03 25.45 -3.07
N GLY A 361 5.87 25.56 -4.38
CA GLY A 361 4.70 25.05 -5.13
C GLY A 361 4.94 23.66 -5.70
N LEU A 362 3.92 23.04 -6.30
CA LEU A 362 3.95 21.66 -6.82
C LEU A 362 5.04 21.41 -7.87
N MET A 363 5.28 22.38 -8.75
CA MET A 363 6.20 22.24 -9.88
C MET A 363 7.64 22.71 -9.56
N VAL A 364 7.99 22.78 -8.28
CA VAL A 364 9.34 23.15 -7.85
C VAL A 364 10.32 22.00 -8.11
N PRO A 365 11.48 22.22 -8.77
CA PRO A 365 12.46 21.19 -9.00
C PRO A 365 13.19 20.81 -7.71
N LEU A 366 13.29 19.50 -7.48
CA LEU A 366 14.13 18.93 -6.41
C LEU A 366 15.53 18.65 -6.91
N ASN A 367 15.65 18.21 -8.15
CA ASN A 367 16.90 18.04 -8.90
C ASN A 367 16.62 18.22 -10.40
N SER A 368 17.59 17.85 -11.29
CA SER A 368 17.46 17.99 -12.76
C SER A 368 16.29 17.21 -13.37
N ASP A 369 15.83 16.14 -12.72
CA ASP A 369 14.93 15.17 -13.31
C ASP A 369 13.58 15.03 -12.57
N THR A 370 13.49 15.57 -11.34
CA THR A 370 12.35 15.32 -10.44
C THR A 370 11.74 16.61 -9.92
N LEU A 371 10.45 16.81 -10.17
CA LEU A 371 9.67 17.87 -9.52
C LEU A 371 9.15 17.40 -8.15
N LEU A 372 8.86 18.37 -7.27
CA LEU A 372 8.25 18.10 -5.96
C LEU A 372 6.99 17.22 -6.06
N VAL A 373 6.12 17.50 -7.04
CA VAL A 373 4.87 16.76 -7.24
C VAL A 373 5.11 15.30 -7.67
N ASP A 374 6.17 15.03 -8.45
CA ASP A 374 6.52 13.68 -8.89
C ASP A 374 7.00 12.84 -7.71
N TRP A 375 7.86 13.42 -6.86
CA TRP A 375 8.27 12.78 -5.61
C TRP A 375 7.09 12.60 -4.64
N ALA A 376 6.25 13.64 -4.46
CA ALA A 376 5.09 13.57 -3.57
C ALA A 376 4.11 12.48 -3.97
N ALA A 377 3.96 12.20 -5.27
CA ALA A 377 3.13 11.11 -5.78
C ALA A 377 3.65 9.73 -5.34
N THR A 378 4.96 9.56 -5.12
CA THR A 378 5.53 8.30 -4.62
C THR A 378 5.19 8.03 -3.15
N LEU A 379 4.81 9.07 -2.38
CA LEU A 379 4.45 8.92 -0.97
C LEU A 379 3.07 8.28 -0.78
N ASP A 380 2.20 8.34 -1.80
CA ASP A 380 0.83 7.83 -1.76
C ASP A 380 0.00 8.37 -0.59
N LEU A 381 0.24 9.64 -0.22
CA LEU A 381 -0.50 10.35 0.81
C LEU A 381 -1.58 11.24 0.20
N PRO A 382 -2.76 11.35 0.84
CA PRO A 382 -3.75 12.34 0.43
C PRO A 382 -3.22 13.76 0.62
N VAL A 383 -3.61 14.67 -0.28
CA VAL A 383 -3.08 16.03 -0.36
C VAL A 383 -4.05 17.05 0.23
N ILE A 384 -3.56 17.90 1.12
CA ILE A 384 -4.19 19.19 1.45
C ILE A 384 -3.49 20.26 0.63
N LEU A 385 -4.25 20.88 -0.29
CA LEU A 385 -3.75 21.97 -1.13
C LEU A 385 -4.05 23.31 -0.49
N VAL A 386 -3.01 24.07 -0.13
CA VAL A 386 -3.13 25.43 0.39
C VAL A 386 -3.14 26.42 -0.76
N CYS A 387 -4.06 27.34 -0.75
CA CYS A 387 -4.13 28.45 -1.70
C CYS A 387 -4.47 29.77 -1.00
N ARG A 388 -4.18 30.90 -1.65
CA ARG A 388 -4.63 32.20 -1.15
C ARG A 388 -6.12 32.40 -1.44
N SER A 389 -6.76 33.37 -0.77
CA SER A 389 -8.18 33.69 -0.98
C SER A 389 -8.42 34.79 -2.04
N GLY A 390 -7.35 35.53 -2.41
CA GLY A 390 -7.44 36.71 -3.29
C GLY A 390 -7.54 36.42 -4.78
N LEU A 391 -7.48 37.48 -5.59
CA LEU A 391 -7.56 37.43 -7.04
C LEU A 391 -6.48 36.51 -7.65
N GLY A 392 -6.84 35.74 -8.66
CA GLY A 392 -5.98 34.76 -9.35
C GLY A 392 -5.99 33.37 -8.71
N THR A 393 -6.52 33.22 -7.49
CA THR A 393 -6.49 31.95 -6.78
C THR A 393 -7.22 30.82 -7.48
N ILE A 394 -8.38 31.09 -8.12
CA ILE A 394 -9.16 30.05 -8.84
C ILE A 394 -8.27 29.38 -9.89
N ASN A 395 -7.62 30.17 -10.74
CA ASN A 395 -6.75 29.65 -11.80
C ASN A 395 -5.61 28.79 -11.24
N HIS A 396 -4.84 29.32 -10.27
CA HIS A 396 -3.70 28.60 -9.70
C HIS A 396 -4.13 27.33 -8.95
N THR A 397 -5.27 27.37 -8.27
CA THR A 397 -5.79 26.22 -7.54
C THR A 397 -6.25 25.12 -8.49
N LEU A 398 -6.99 25.47 -9.56
CA LEU A 398 -7.46 24.50 -10.54
C LEU A 398 -6.32 23.86 -11.33
N LEU A 399 -5.30 24.64 -11.73
CA LEU A 399 -4.08 24.10 -12.36
C LEU A 399 -3.33 23.14 -11.42
N SER A 400 -3.24 23.47 -10.14
CA SER A 400 -2.62 22.60 -9.13
C SER A 400 -3.40 21.31 -8.91
N ILE A 401 -4.74 21.39 -8.86
CA ILE A 401 -5.63 20.21 -8.78
C ILE A 401 -5.44 19.31 -10.00
N GLU A 402 -5.35 19.88 -11.20
CA GLU A 402 -5.12 19.12 -12.42
C GLU A 402 -3.76 18.41 -12.41
N ALA A 403 -2.69 19.09 -11.98
CA ALA A 403 -1.37 18.50 -11.86
C ALA A 403 -1.33 17.32 -10.86
N LEU A 404 -2.07 17.41 -9.75
CA LEU A 404 -2.23 16.33 -8.78
C LEU A 404 -3.00 15.14 -9.38
N ARG A 405 -4.10 15.41 -10.09
CA ARG A 405 -4.92 14.38 -10.73
C ARG A 405 -4.19 13.61 -11.83
N GLN A 406 -3.38 14.30 -12.63
CA GLN A 406 -2.54 13.65 -13.66
C GLN A 406 -1.57 12.63 -13.08
N ARG A 407 -1.25 12.75 -11.79
CA ARG A 407 -0.38 11.82 -11.04
C ARG A 407 -1.17 10.86 -10.15
N ASN A 408 -2.49 10.79 -10.33
CA ASN A 408 -3.40 9.96 -9.55
C ASN A 408 -3.34 10.20 -8.03
N MET A 409 -2.96 11.40 -7.60
CA MET A 409 -2.90 11.74 -6.17
C MET A 409 -4.30 12.02 -5.62
N ALA A 410 -4.63 11.43 -4.48
CA ALA A 410 -5.86 11.71 -3.77
C ALA A 410 -5.82 13.12 -3.16
N ILE A 411 -6.86 13.92 -3.41
CA ILE A 411 -6.96 15.29 -2.87
C ILE A 411 -7.98 15.27 -1.73
N ALA A 412 -7.49 15.40 -0.48
CA ALA A 412 -8.34 15.47 0.71
C ALA A 412 -9.18 16.75 0.73
N GLY A 413 -8.61 17.85 0.21
CA GLY A 413 -9.31 19.11 0.04
C GLY A 413 -8.38 20.30 -0.06
N VAL A 414 -9.00 21.47 -0.12
CA VAL A 414 -8.33 22.77 -0.24
C VAL A 414 -8.48 23.54 1.08
N VAL A 415 -7.42 24.20 1.53
CA VAL A 415 -7.45 25.20 2.60
C VAL A 415 -7.11 26.55 2.00
N MET A 416 -8.01 27.52 2.14
CA MET A 416 -7.80 28.88 1.67
C MET A 416 -7.23 29.74 2.79
N SER A 417 -6.16 30.50 2.51
CA SER A 417 -5.51 31.39 3.47
C SER A 417 -5.65 32.85 3.03
N GLY A 418 -6.12 33.69 3.93
CA GLY A 418 -6.35 35.14 3.72
C GLY A 418 -7.78 35.55 4.01
N THR A 419 -8.16 36.76 3.59
CA THR A 419 -9.50 37.29 3.82
C THR A 419 -10.57 36.36 3.17
N PRO A 420 -11.57 35.87 3.93
CA PRO A 420 -12.58 34.97 3.40
C PRO A 420 -13.25 35.50 2.13
N ASN A 421 -13.39 34.62 1.12
CA ASN A 421 -14.01 34.95 -0.16
C ASN A 421 -14.97 33.86 -0.61
N PRO A 422 -16.27 33.97 -0.25
CA PRO A 422 -17.27 32.94 -0.57
C PRO A 422 -17.40 32.62 -2.05
N ALA A 423 -17.21 33.61 -2.95
CA ALA A 423 -17.29 33.41 -4.38
C ALA A 423 -16.12 32.54 -4.90
N ASN A 424 -14.88 32.85 -4.51
CA ASN A 424 -13.72 32.04 -4.87
C ASN A 424 -13.82 30.64 -4.26
N ARG A 425 -14.27 30.52 -3.00
CA ARG A 425 -14.54 29.24 -2.36
C ARG A 425 -15.52 28.37 -3.14
N ALA A 426 -16.67 28.96 -3.52
CA ALA A 426 -17.70 28.25 -4.31
C ALA A 426 -17.15 27.83 -5.68
N ALA A 427 -16.41 28.69 -6.36
CA ALA A 427 -15.80 28.39 -7.66
C ALA A 427 -14.77 27.25 -7.57
N ILE A 428 -13.86 27.27 -6.57
CA ILE A 428 -12.87 26.23 -6.36
C ILE A 428 -13.55 24.89 -6.05
N ALA A 429 -14.53 24.87 -5.16
CA ALA A 429 -15.28 23.65 -4.82
C ALA A 429 -16.00 23.08 -6.05
N HIS A 430 -16.66 23.92 -6.82
CA HIS A 430 -17.45 23.50 -7.98
C HIS A 430 -16.58 23.00 -9.14
N PHE A 431 -15.68 23.84 -9.64
CA PHE A 431 -14.85 23.48 -10.81
C PHE A 431 -13.71 22.50 -10.44
N GLY A 432 -13.15 22.63 -9.23
CA GLY A 432 -12.15 21.72 -8.72
C GLY A 432 -12.72 20.35 -8.32
N ARG A 433 -14.03 20.24 -8.07
CA ARG A 433 -14.67 19.02 -7.55
C ARG A 433 -13.93 18.46 -6.34
N VAL A 434 -13.55 19.34 -5.41
CA VAL A 434 -12.84 19.03 -4.18
C VAL A 434 -13.48 19.80 -3.02
N PRO A 435 -13.51 19.29 -1.80
CA PRO A 435 -13.99 20.04 -0.66
C PRO A 435 -13.04 21.19 -0.31
N VAL A 436 -13.58 22.35 0.05
CA VAL A 436 -12.84 23.40 0.75
C VAL A 436 -13.00 23.14 2.24
N LEU A 437 -11.92 22.65 2.87
CA LEU A 437 -11.89 22.19 4.26
C LEU A 437 -12.03 23.36 5.23
N ALA A 438 -11.33 24.46 4.97
CA ALA A 438 -11.37 25.67 5.78
C ALA A 438 -10.95 26.91 4.98
N GLU A 439 -11.33 28.06 5.53
CA GLU A 439 -10.78 29.38 5.19
C GLU A 439 -10.08 29.92 6.45
N ILE A 440 -8.78 30.07 6.41
CA ILE A 440 -7.97 30.60 7.50
C ILE A 440 -7.81 32.10 7.27
N PRO A 441 -8.39 32.95 8.14
CA PRO A 441 -8.31 34.39 7.95
C PRO A 441 -6.88 34.90 8.13
N HIS A 442 -6.61 36.09 7.60
CA HIS A 442 -5.37 36.79 7.92
C HIS A 442 -5.28 37.04 9.42
N LEU A 443 -4.15 36.70 10.01
CA LEU A 443 -3.87 36.89 11.43
C LEU A 443 -2.80 37.96 11.58
N ASP A 444 -3.08 39.02 12.31
CA ASP A 444 -2.12 40.11 12.59
C ASP A 444 -0.91 39.58 13.38
N GLU A 445 -1.16 38.61 14.27
CA GLU A 445 -0.14 37.86 14.99
C GLU A 445 -0.51 36.38 15.01
N VAL A 446 0.45 35.51 14.69
CA VAL A 446 0.26 34.06 14.72
C VAL A 446 0.78 33.51 16.05
N THR A 447 -0.13 33.10 16.92
CA THR A 447 0.17 32.55 18.25
C THR A 447 -0.28 31.09 18.37
N PRO A 448 0.26 30.29 19.34
CA PRO A 448 -0.19 28.95 19.62
C PRO A 448 -1.71 28.85 19.91
N GLN A 449 -2.28 29.87 20.55
CA GLN A 449 -3.72 29.93 20.84
C GLN A 449 -4.54 30.06 19.55
N HIS A 450 -4.09 30.86 18.58
CA HIS A 450 -4.72 30.95 17.27
C HIS A 450 -4.66 29.60 16.53
N ILE A 451 -3.52 28.88 16.58
CA ILE A 451 -3.37 27.55 16.00
C ILE A 451 -4.36 26.56 16.64
N THR A 452 -4.44 26.56 17.96
CA THR A 452 -5.37 25.66 18.70
C THR A 452 -6.82 25.89 18.27
N ARG A 453 -7.25 27.16 18.20
CA ARG A 453 -8.61 27.52 17.76
C ARG A 453 -8.89 27.09 16.31
N GLN A 454 -7.96 27.31 15.38
CA GLN A 454 -8.11 26.91 13.99
C GLN A 454 -8.08 25.39 13.84
N ALA A 455 -7.29 24.69 14.64
CA ALA A 455 -7.22 23.24 14.68
C ALA A 455 -8.56 22.61 15.12
N GLU A 456 -9.23 23.18 16.11
CA GLU A 456 -10.57 22.74 16.54
C GLU A 456 -11.60 22.88 15.40
N ILE A 457 -11.58 24.01 14.68
CA ILE A 457 -12.48 24.25 13.54
C ILE A 457 -12.22 23.26 12.40
N LEU A 458 -10.94 22.98 12.11
CA LEU A 458 -10.55 22.12 10.98
C LEU A 458 -10.75 20.63 11.26
N ARG A 459 -10.72 20.22 12.54
CA ARG A 459 -10.75 18.80 12.97
C ARG A 459 -11.91 18.01 12.35
N ASP A 460 -13.13 18.55 12.44
CA ASP A 460 -14.32 17.86 11.90
C ASP A 460 -14.24 17.70 10.36
N ALA A 461 -13.66 18.67 9.67
CA ALA A 461 -13.49 18.59 8.22
C ALA A 461 -12.43 17.55 7.84
N LEU A 462 -11.34 17.44 8.63
CA LEU A 462 -10.31 16.41 8.46
C LEU A 462 -10.87 15.01 8.73
N HIS A 463 -11.66 14.83 9.78
CA HIS A 463 -12.30 13.53 10.04
C HIS A 463 -13.24 13.11 8.93
N ARG A 464 -14.04 14.05 8.35
CA ARG A 464 -14.87 13.75 7.17
C ARG A 464 -14.04 13.43 5.92
N ALA A 465 -12.82 13.94 5.85
CA ALA A 465 -11.87 13.64 4.76
C ALA A 465 -11.08 12.32 4.98
N GLY A 466 -11.34 11.61 6.10
CA GLY A 466 -10.77 10.29 6.37
C GLY A 466 -9.50 10.26 7.23
N PHE A 467 -9.23 11.34 8.01
CA PHE A 467 -8.09 11.42 8.94
C PHE A 467 -8.47 11.14 10.38
#